data_fcd898cc6c6c4f010699e49d43bf3d7e
#
_entry.id   fcd898cc6c6c4f010699e49d43bf3d7e
#
_cell.length_a   1.000
_cell.length_b   1.000
_cell.length_c   1.000
_cell.angle_alpha   90.00
_cell.angle_beta   90.00
_cell.angle_gamma   90.00
#
_symmetry.space_group_name_H-M   'P 1'
#
loop_
_entity.id
_entity.type
_entity.pdbx_description
1 polymer ?
#
loop_
_entity_poly.entity_id
_entity_poly.type
_entity_poly.pdbx_seq_one_letter_code
_entity_poly.pdbx_strand_id
1 'polypeptide(L)'
;MSPGSEPAEESAPARETAPRETASGTGWRPAQGRPTTTLLLRHGQTALSVERRFAGRGDIPLTDLGREQAACAADALAERGGVDAVVTSPLGRARETAEAVARATGAPLAVEEGFAETDFGSWEGLSFGEVMERWPDEMTAWLADAKAAPSGGESFAAVGMRVDAALDRLLDAYQGQKVVVVSHVTPIKMLVCRALLAPTAALFRMHLDVASLTEAAWFADGPALLRSLNDTSHLRETERLQR
;
A
#
# COMPACT_ATOMS: atom_id res chain seq x y z
N MET A 1 -32.83 70.48 15.00
CA MET A 1 -32.57 69.16 15.59
C MET A 1 -32.56 68.17 14.44
N SER A 2 -31.40 67.85 13.94
CA SER A 2 -31.23 66.91 12.84
C SER A 2 -30.72 65.56 13.43
N PRO A 3 -31.23 64.41 12.95
CA PRO A 3 -30.69 63.10 13.34
C PRO A 3 -29.47 62.74 12.53
N GLY A 4 -28.50 62.16 13.23
CA GLY A 4 -27.22 61.72 12.70
C GLY A 4 -27.32 60.54 11.77
N SER A 5 -26.51 60.56 10.75
CA SER A 5 -26.26 59.48 9.78
C SER A 5 -25.23 58.51 10.39
N GLU A 6 -25.62 57.25 10.51
CA GLU A 6 -24.67 56.14 10.73
C GLU A 6 -23.92 55.85 9.45
N PRO A 7 -22.62 55.49 9.54
CA PRO A 7 -21.90 55.07 8.35
C PRO A 7 -22.18 53.58 8.03
N ALA A 8 -22.42 53.31 6.75
CA ALA A 8 -22.61 51.97 6.20
C ALA A 8 -21.32 51.15 6.31
N GLU A 9 -21.41 49.95 6.85
CA GLU A 9 -20.35 48.93 6.82
C GLU A 9 -20.14 48.48 5.38
N GLU A 10 -18.95 48.77 4.87
CA GLU A 10 -18.42 48.31 3.60
C GLU A 10 -18.02 46.85 3.71
N SER A 11 -18.83 45.92 3.18
CA SER A 11 -18.55 44.50 3.14
C SER A 11 -17.38 44.22 2.19
N ALA A 12 -16.30 43.68 2.74
CA ALA A 12 -15.16 43.20 1.97
C ALA A 12 -15.56 42.12 0.93
N PRO A 13 -15.02 42.17 -0.30
CA PRO A 13 -15.34 41.17 -1.31
C PRO A 13 -14.81 39.80 -0.93
N ALA A 14 -15.63 38.77 -1.06
CA ALA A 14 -15.26 37.38 -0.91
C ALA A 14 -14.09 37.05 -1.85
N ARG A 15 -13.03 36.50 -1.29
CA ARG A 15 -11.90 35.95 -2.08
C ARG A 15 -12.43 34.78 -2.90
N GLU A 16 -12.61 35.03 -4.19
CA GLU A 16 -12.84 33.98 -5.18
C GLU A 16 -11.65 33.07 -5.23
N THR A 17 -11.80 31.85 -4.73
CA THR A 17 -10.80 30.79 -4.86
C THR A 17 -10.74 30.40 -6.33
N ALA A 18 -9.68 30.82 -7.00
CA ALA A 18 -9.37 30.39 -8.36
C ALA A 18 -9.38 28.86 -8.45
N PRO A 19 -9.95 28.27 -9.54
CA PRO A 19 -9.88 26.82 -9.76
C PRO A 19 -8.42 26.39 -9.80
N ARG A 20 -8.05 25.34 -9.07
CA ARG A 20 -6.76 24.70 -9.23
C ARG A 20 -6.67 24.24 -10.69
N GLU A 21 -5.85 24.92 -11.48
CA GLU A 21 -5.48 24.48 -12.81
C GLU A 21 -4.97 23.04 -12.71
N THR A 22 -5.71 22.10 -13.31
CA THR A 22 -5.20 20.77 -13.60
C THR A 22 -4.05 20.95 -14.56
N ALA A 23 -2.82 20.79 -14.08
CA ALA A 23 -1.62 20.89 -14.88
C ALA A 23 -1.63 19.80 -15.97
N SER A 24 -2.21 20.10 -17.11
CA SER A 24 -2.05 19.35 -18.36
C SER A 24 -0.70 19.79 -18.97
N GLY A 25 0.38 19.23 -18.44
CA GLY A 25 1.69 19.48 -19.00
C GLY A 25 2.63 18.36 -18.55
N THR A 26 3.29 17.71 -19.52
CA THR A 26 4.41 16.78 -19.32
C THR A 26 5.65 17.46 -18.72
N GLY A 27 5.49 18.59 -18.03
CA GLY A 27 6.56 19.34 -17.37
C GLY A 27 7.05 18.62 -16.13
N TRP A 28 8.06 17.76 -16.28
CA TRP A 28 8.82 17.26 -15.15
C TRP A 28 9.34 18.43 -14.30
N ARG A 29 8.92 18.51 -13.05
CA ARG A 29 9.50 19.42 -12.05
C ARG A 29 10.29 18.58 -11.07
N PRO A 30 11.55 18.96 -10.73
CA PRO A 30 12.26 18.28 -9.66
C PRO A 30 11.45 18.41 -8.38
N ALA A 31 11.15 17.28 -7.76
CA ALA A 31 10.48 17.23 -6.47
C ALA A 31 11.37 17.92 -5.40
N GLN A 32 10.75 18.69 -4.51
CA GLN A 32 11.48 19.51 -3.55
C GLN A 32 11.39 18.94 -2.13
N GLY A 33 12.51 19.09 -1.40
CA GLY A 33 12.58 18.68 -0.01
C GLY A 33 12.95 17.22 0.22
N ARG A 34 12.98 16.82 1.50
CA ARG A 34 13.23 15.43 1.91
C ARG A 34 11.93 14.64 1.78
N PRO A 35 11.89 13.60 0.94
CA PRO A 35 10.68 12.77 0.82
C PRO A 35 10.47 11.90 2.05
N THR A 36 9.21 11.54 2.31
CA THR A 36 8.90 10.36 3.10
C THR A 36 9.18 9.13 2.24
N THR A 37 10.00 8.20 2.75
CA THR A 37 10.35 6.98 2.03
C THR A 37 9.58 5.81 2.63
N THR A 38 8.80 5.10 1.82
CA THR A 38 8.17 3.84 2.23
C THR A 38 8.94 2.65 1.66
N LEU A 39 9.29 1.71 2.53
CA LEU A 39 9.80 0.39 2.19
C LEU A 39 8.63 -0.59 2.34
N LEU A 40 7.94 -0.89 1.23
CA LEU A 40 6.78 -1.76 1.20
C LEU A 40 7.24 -3.21 1.20
N LEU A 41 6.99 -3.91 2.28
CA LEU A 41 7.37 -5.32 2.47
C LEU A 41 6.12 -6.19 2.39
N ARG A 42 6.07 -7.11 1.43
CA ARG A 42 5.06 -8.17 1.44
C ARG A 42 5.40 -9.15 2.56
N HIS A 43 4.40 -9.61 3.31
CA HIS A 43 4.60 -10.65 4.34
C HIS A 43 5.30 -11.89 3.80
N GLY A 44 5.94 -12.67 4.67
CA GLY A 44 6.58 -13.94 4.34
C GLY A 44 5.59 -14.99 3.83
N GLN A 45 6.12 -16.12 3.36
CA GLN A 45 5.34 -17.22 2.80
C GLN A 45 4.28 -17.76 3.77
N THR A 46 3.09 -18.08 3.23
CA THR A 46 2.00 -18.81 3.89
C THR A 46 1.62 -20.03 3.06
N ALA A 47 0.88 -20.99 3.63
CA ALA A 47 0.39 -22.15 2.88
C ALA A 47 -0.41 -21.76 1.64
N LEU A 48 -1.32 -20.76 1.76
CA LEU A 48 -2.12 -20.30 0.62
C LEU A 48 -1.28 -19.59 -0.45
N SER A 49 -0.16 -18.93 -0.08
CA SER A 49 0.74 -18.32 -1.09
C SER A 49 1.48 -19.40 -1.91
N VAL A 50 1.84 -20.53 -1.28
CA VAL A 50 2.43 -21.69 -1.97
C VAL A 50 1.43 -22.29 -2.96
N GLU A 51 0.19 -22.48 -2.53
CA GLU A 51 -0.86 -23.05 -3.36
C GLU A 51 -1.47 -22.06 -4.36
N ARG A 52 -1.04 -20.80 -4.35
CA ARG A 52 -1.56 -19.72 -5.20
C ARG A 52 -3.07 -19.54 -5.06
N ARG A 53 -3.56 -19.55 -3.80
CA ARG A 53 -4.95 -19.36 -3.44
C ARG A 53 -5.21 -17.93 -2.96
N PHE A 54 -6.44 -17.48 -3.10
CA PHE A 54 -6.87 -16.20 -2.54
C PHE A 54 -6.76 -16.23 -1.01
N ALA A 55 -5.96 -15.33 -0.47
CA ALA A 55 -5.69 -15.19 0.97
C ALA A 55 -6.04 -13.76 1.39
N GLY A 56 -7.29 -13.50 1.67
CA GLY A 56 -7.81 -12.17 2.02
C GLY A 56 -7.74 -11.91 3.53
N ARG A 57 -8.89 -11.86 4.19
CA ARG A 57 -9.01 -11.47 5.61
C ARG A 57 -8.78 -12.62 6.59
N GLY A 58 -8.74 -13.87 6.12
CA GLY A 58 -8.48 -15.04 6.98
C GLY A 58 -7.15 -14.95 7.71
N ASP A 59 -7.10 -15.50 8.92
CA ASP A 59 -5.88 -15.53 9.74
C ASP A 59 -5.03 -16.78 9.38
N ILE A 60 -4.22 -16.62 8.33
CA ILE A 60 -3.36 -17.67 7.79
C ILE A 60 -1.95 -17.43 8.30
N PRO A 61 -1.35 -18.37 9.06
CA PRO A 61 -0.02 -18.19 9.63
C PRO A 61 1.09 -18.24 8.56
N LEU A 62 2.25 -17.69 8.89
CA LEU A 62 3.48 -17.90 8.14
C LEU A 62 3.88 -19.37 8.20
N THR A 63 4.48 -19.89 7.11
CA THR A 63 5.24 -21.14 7.15
C THR A 63 6.58 -20.93 7.87
N ASP A 64 7.30 -22.02 8.18
CA ASP A 64 8.64 -21.90 8.73
C ASP A 64 9.56 -21.13 7.75
N LEU A 65 9.50 -21.43 6.45
CA LEU A 65 10.20 -20.65 5.43
C LEU A 65 9.74 -19.18 5.42
N GLY A 66 8.45 -18.91 5.62
CA GLY A 66 7.93 -17.54 5.71
C GLY A 66 8.53 -16.76 6.88
N ARG A 67 8.78 -17.42 8.02
CA ARG A 67 9.49 -16.83 9.17
C ARG A 67 10.96 -16.56 8.88
N GLU A 68 11.63 -17.49 8.19
CA GLU A 68 13.01 -17.30 7.73
C GLU A 68 13.11 -16.12 6.75
N GLN A 69 12.18 -16.02 5.80
CA GLN A 69 12.10 -14.90 4.86
C GLN A 69 11.87 -13.56 5.58
N ALA A 70 11.00 -13.54 6.59
CA ALA A 70 10.77 -12.36 7.41
C ALA A 70 12.03 -11.95 8.19
N ALA A 71 12.80 -12.91 8.71
CA ALA A 71 14.07 -12.65 9.38
C ALA A 71 15.11 -12.09 8.40
N CYS A 72 15.29 -12.68 7.22
CA CYS A 72 16.21 -12.17 6.19
C CYS A 72 15.85 -10.73 5.76
N ALA A 73 14.56 -10.41 5.59
CA ALA A 73 14.12 -9.06 5.29
C ALA A 73 14.42 -8.09 6.45
N ALA A 74 14.21 -8.53 7.69
CA ALA A 74 14.49 -7.76 8.88
C ALA A 74 15.98 -7.42 9.02
N ASP A 75 16.86 -8.40 8.82
CA ASP A 75 18.32 -8.23 8.86
C ASP A 75 18.79 -7.25 7.78
N ALA A 76 18.30 -7.41 6.54
CA ALA A 76 18.65 -6.52 5.44
C ALA A 76 18.19 -5.08 5.69
N LEU A 77 17.02 -4.88 6.32
CA LEU A 77 16.51 -3.56 6.69
C LEU A 77 17.31 -2.95 7.83
N ALA A 78 17.75 -3.74 8.81
CA ALA A 78 18.62 -3.28 9.89
C ALA A 78 20.01 -2.87 9.35
N GLU A 79 20.60 -3.65 8.42
CA GLU A 79 21.85 -3.30 7.75
C GLU A 79 21.76 -2.02 6.91
N ARG A 80 20.65 -1.81 6.19
CA ARG A 80 20.39 -0.55 5.45
C ARG A 80 20.29 0.66 6.38
N GLY A 81 19.85 0.46 7.61
CA GLY A 81 19.69 1.47 8.64
C GLY A 81 18.70 2.57 8.35
N GLY A 82 18.48 3.43 9.34
CA GLY A 82 17.67 4.64 9.22
C GLY A 82 16.17 4.35 9.06
N VAL A 83 15.67 3.23 9.55
CA VAL A 83 14.23 2.95 9.67
C VAL A 83 13.71 3.70 10.88
N ASP A 84 12.80 4.64 10.67
CA ASP A 84 12.22 5.49 11.72
C ASP A 84 10.96 4.87 12.35
N ALA A 85 10.19 4.09 11.58
CA ALA A 85 8.99 3.40 12.04
C ALA A 85 8.68 2.16 11.20
N VAL A 86 7.92 1.23 11.79
CA VAL A 86 7.31 0.08 11.11
C VAL A 86 5.81 0.21 11.24
N VAL A 87 5.08 0.18 10.13
CA VAL A 87 3.62 0.20 10.08
C VAL A 87 3.16 -1.11 9.44
N THR A 88 2.17 -1.77 10.01
CA THR A 88 1.72 -3.08 9.54
C THR A 88 0.22 -3.16 9.32
N SER A 89 -0.19 -3.98 8.37
CA SER A 89 -1.54 -4.53 8.27
C SER A 89 -1.94 -5.22 9.58
N PRO A 90 -3.22 -5.24 9.95
CA PRO A 90 -3.71 -5.93 11.16
C PRO A 90 -3.61 -7.45 11.08
N LEU A 91 -3.42 -8.06 9.90
CA LEU A 91 -3.46 -9.50 9.69
C LEU A 91 -2.22 -10.21 10.25
N GLY A 92 -2.41 -11.35 10.91
CA GLY A 92 -1.37 -12.06 11.67
C GLY A 92 -0.07 -12.28 10.91
N ARG A 93 -0.11 -12.75 9.66
CA ARG A 93 1.07 -12.96 8.79
C ARG A 93 1.90 -11.69 8.54
N ALA A 94 1.23 -10.54 8.40
CA ALA A 94 1.91 -9.25 8.23
C ALA A 94 2.46 -8.74 9.56
N ARG A 95 1.71 -8.90 10.65
CA ARG A 95 2.16 -8.52 12.00
C ARG A 95 3.39 -9.32 12.42
N GLU A 96 3.38 -10.64 12.25
CA GLU A 96 4.53 -11.50 12.58
C GLU A 96 5.78 -11.11 11.77
N THR A 97 5.63 -10.78 10.47
CA THR A 97 6.71 -10.25 9.63
C THR A 97 7.19 -8.88 10.13
N ALA A 98 6.27 -7.99 10.48
CA ALA A 98 6.59 -6.64 10.96
C ALA A 98 7.28 -6.65 12.32
N GLU A 99 6.91 -7.56 13.21
CA GLU A 99 7.53 -7.74 14.51
C GLU A 99 9.00 -8.17 14.38
N ALA A 100 9.33 -9.01 13.38
CA ALA A 100 10.73 -9.35 13.08
C ALA A 100 11.52 -8.09 12.68
N VAL A 101 10.94 -7.27 11.78
CA VAL A 101 11.56 -6.01 11.33
C VAL A 101 11.73 -5.03 12.49
N ALA A 102 10.68 -4.81 13.31
CA ALA A 102 10.72 -3.90 14.44
C ALA A 102 11.78 -4.31 15.48
N ARG A 103 11.91 -5.61 15.76
CA ARG A 103 12.97 -6.13 16.66
C ARG A 103 14.37 -5.89 16.11
N ALA A 104 14.60 -6.14 14.82
CA ALA A 104 15.92 -6.01 14.21
C ALA A 104 16.35 -4.54 14.05
N THR A 105 15.42 -3.64 13.74
CA THR A 105 15.70 -2.21 13.52
C THR A 105 15.61 -1.37 14.78
N GLY A 106 14.95 -1.85 15.85
CA GLY A 106 14.62 -1.07 17.05
C GLY A 106 13.52 -0.01 16.82
N ALA A 107 12.89 0.01 15.63
CA ALA A 107 11.88 1.01 15.28
C ALA A 107 10.51 0.70 15.93
N PRO A 108 9.73 1.73 16.30
CA PRO A 108 8.38 1.54 16.84
C PRO A 108 7.46 0.89 15.81
N LEU A 109 6.57 0.00 16.28
CA LEU A 109 5.59 -0.72 15.47
C LEU A 109 4.18 -0.14 15.70
N ALA A 110 3.50 0.19 14.61
CA ALA A 110 2.11 0.62 14.60
C ALA A 110 1.26 -0.25 13.64
N VAL A 111 -0.03 -0.34 13.90
CA VAL A 111 -1.00 -1.05 13.04
C VAL A 111 -1.82 -0.03 12.25
N GLU A 112 -2.01 -0.28 10.96
CA GLU A 112 -2.87 0.52 10.07
C GLU A 112 -3.84 -0.41 9.32
N GLU A 113 -5.12 -0.31 9.68
CA GLU A 113 -6.19 -1.14 9.13
C GLU A 113 -6.33 -1.01 7.60
N GLY A 114 -6.07 0.17 7.06
CA GLY A 114 -6.16 0.45 5.63
C GLY A 114 -5.16 -0.35 4.78
N PHE A 115 -4.12 -0.92 5.38
CA PHE A 115 -3.15 -1.77 4.67
C PHE A 115 -3.48 -3.27 4.73
N ALA A 116 -4.64 -3.66 5.22
CA ALA A 116 -5.09 -5.05 5.16
C ALA A 116 -5.29 -5.53 3.71
N GLU A 117 -5.19 -6.84 3.46
CA GLU A 117 -5.44 -7.42 2.13
C GLU A 117 -6.88 -7.20 1.69
N THR A 118 -7.16 -7.40 0.42
CA THR A 118 -8.51 -7.42 -0.15
C THR A 118 -9.34 -8.49 0.55
N ASP A 119 -10.56 -8.14 0.90
CA ASP A 119 -11.55 -9.15 1.26
C ASP A 119 -12.02 -9.86 0.00
N PHE A 120 -11.68 -11.13 -0.13
CA PHE A 120 -12.09 -11.93 -1.29
C PHE A 120 -13.44 -12.63 -1.09
N GLY A 121 -14.09 -12.45 0.04
CA GLY A 121 -15.43 -12.97 0.32
C GLY A 121 -15.54 -14.48 0.04
N SER A 122 -16.47 -14.87 -0.85
CA SER A 122 -16.70 -16.27 -1.22
C SER A 122 -15.53 -16.96 -1.92
N TRP A 123 -14.50 -16.21 -2.36
CA TRP A 123 -13.33 -16.78 -3.03
C TRP A 123 -12.18 -17.11 -2.07
N GLU A 124 -12.33 -16.78 -0.79
CA GLU A 124 -11.31 -17.05 0.22
C GLU A 124 -10.88 -18.53 0.22
N GLY A 125 -9.56 -18.78 0.17
CA GLY A 125 -8.99 -20.14 0.15
C GLY A 125 -9.07 -20.87 -1.19
N LEU A 126 -9.69 -20.31 -2.22
CA LEU A 126 -9.80 -20.92 -3.54
C LEU A 126 -8.66 -20.46 -4.45
N SER A 127 -8.29 -21.30 -5.42
CA SER A 127 -7.40 -20.93 -6.51
C SER A 127 -8.16 -20.13 -7.57
N PHE A 128 -7.41 -19.43 -8.44
CA PHE A 128 -7.98 -18.72 -9.57
C PHE A 128 -8.82 -19.65 -10.49
N GLY A 129 -8.34 -20.88 -10.73
CA GLY A 129 -9.04 -21.86 -11.55
C GLY A 129 -10.35 -22.30 -10.93
N GLU A 130 -10.37 -22.59 -9.62
CA GLU A 130 -11.59 -22.99 -8.90
C GLU A 130 -12.65 -21.88 -8.88
N VAL A 131 -12.24 -20.61 -8.77
CA VAL A 131 -13.14 -19.46 -8.87
C VAL A 131 -13.68 -19.30 -10.27
N MET A 132 -12.83 -19.42 -11.31
CA MET A 132 -13.24 -19.34 -12.71
C MET A 132 -14.25 -20.45 -13.06
N GLU A 133 -14.10 -21.65 -12.50
CA GLU A 133 -15.04 -22.76 -12.71
C GLU A 133 -16.39 -22.51 -12.03
N ARG A 134 -16.37 -21.97 -10.79
CA ARG A 134 -17.60 -21.80 -9.97
C ARG A 134 -18.36 -20.53 -10.29
N TRP A 135 -17.64 -19.43 -10.58
CA TRP A 135 -18.21 -18.09 -10.81
C TRP A 135 -17.56 -17.38 -12.01
N PRO A 136 -17.66 -17.93 -13.22
CA PRO A 136 -16.99 -17.38 -14.42
C PRO A 136 -17.40 -15.94 -14.71
N ASP A 137 -18.67 -15.60 -14.52
CA ASP A 137 -19.18 -14.24 -14.78
C ASP A 137 -18.66 -13.22 -13.76
N GLU A 138 -18.65 -13.59 -12.46
CA GLU A 138 -18.08 -12.73 -11.41
C GLU A 138 -16.58 -12.50 -11.65
N MET A 139 -15.83 -13.56 -11.96
CA MET A 139 -14.39 -13.45 -12.24
C MET A 139 -14.14 -12.57 -13.47
N THR A 140 -14.92 -12.74 -14.53
CA THR A 140 -14.80 -11.91 -15.73
C THR A 140 -15.08 -10.45 -15.43
N ALA A 141 -16.14 -10.15 -14.67
CA ALA A 141 -16.48 -8.79 -14.25
C ALA A 141 -15.37 -8.19 -13.37
N TRP A 142 -14.86 -8.94 -12.40
CA TRP A 142 -13.79 -8.49 -11.49
C TRP A 142 -12.47 -8.17 -12.20
N LEU A 143 -12.13 -8.93 -13.26
CA LEU A 143 -10.96 -8.65 -14.08
C LEU A 143 -11.13 -7.42 -14.99
N ALA A 144 -12.36 -7.10 -15.37
CA ALA A 144 -12.67 -6.03 -16.33
C ALA A 144 -13.00 -4.68 -15.66
N ASP A 145 -13.61 -4.71 -14.46
CA ASP A 145 -14.09 -3.51 -13.77
C ASP A 145 -13.57 -3.44 -12.32
N ALA A 146 -12.82 -2.39 -12.02
CA ALA A 146 -12.32 -2.15 -10.68
C ALA A 146 -13.41 -1.97 -9.60
N LYS A 147 -14.67 -1.74 -10.00
CA LYS A 147 -15.83 -1.62 -9.10
C LYS A 147 -16.51 -2.97 -8.83
N ALA A 148 -16.23 -3.99 -9.64
CA ALA A 148 -16.72 -5.32 -9.40
C ALA A 148 -16.04 -5.94 -8.16
N ALA A 149 -16.78 -6.71 -7.38
CA ALA A 149 -16.31 -7.37 -6.17
C ALA A 149 -16.73 -8.83 -6.17
N PRO A 150 -15.95 -9.72 -5.55
CA PRO A 150 -16.43 -11.05 -5.20
C PRO A 150 -17.65 -10.96 -4.29
N SER A 151 -18.54 -11.95 -4.35
CA SER A 151 -19.70 -12.02 -3.45
C SER A 151 -19.25 -11.98 -1.98
N GLY A 152 -19.70 -10.96 -1.24
CA GLY A 152 -19.33 -10.74 0.16
C GLY A 152 -17.94 -10.16 0.37
N GLY A 153 -17.25 -9.73 -0.69
CA GLY A 153 -15.89 -9.17 -0.63
C GLY A 153 -15.79 -7.70 -1.04
N GLU A 154 -14.55 -7.23 -1.23
CA GLU A 154 -14.21 -5.86 -1.63
C GLU A 154 -13.90 -5.77 -3.13
N SER A 155 -14.30 -4.65 -3.74
CA SER A 155 -13.81 -4.26 -5.07
C SER A 155 -12.41 -3.63 -4.99
N PHE A 156 -11.65 -3.68 -6.07
CA PHE A 156 -10.37 -2.96 -6.14
C PHE A 156 -10.52 -1.45 -5.95
N ALA A 157 -11.65 -0.86 -6.38
CA ALA A 157 -11.93 0.56 -6.13
C ALA A 157 -12.06 0.86 -4.63
N ALA A 158 -12.74 -0.01 -3.86
CA ALA A 158 -12.87 0.12 -2.41
C ALA A 158 -11.51 -0.04 -1.71
N VAL A 159 -10.73 -1.06 -2.12
CA VAL A 159 -9.37 -1.26 -1.62
C VAL A 159 -8.48 -0.05 -1.90
N GLY A 160 -8.53 0.49 -3.12
CA GLY A 160 -7.78 1.69 -3.50
C GLY A 160 -8.09 2.87 -2.59
N MET A 161 -9.38 3.17 -2.36
CA MET A 161 -9.80 4.27 -1.48
C MET A 161 -9.26 4.14 -0.04
N ARG A 162 -9.33 2.93 0.58
CA ARG A 162 -8.82 2.76 1.94
C ARG A 162 -7.30 2.79 2.04
N VAL A 163 -6.62 2.26 1.01
CA VAL A 163 -5.15 2.28 0.92
C VAL A 163 -4.65 3.70 0.73
N ASP A 164 -5.30 4.49 -0.12
CA ASP A 164 -4.97 5.90 -0.33
C ASP A 164 -5.15 6.71 0.96
N ALA A 165 -6.26 6.52 1.66
CA ALA A 165 -6.49 7.19 2.95
C ALA A 165 -5.46 6.77 4.02
N ALA A 166 -5.04 5.49 4.02
CA ALA A 166 -4.00 5.00 4.92
C ALA A 166 -2.62 5.60 4.60
N LEU A 167 -2.30 5.72 3.31
CA LEU A 167 -1.08 6.39 2.88
C LEU A 167 -1.07 7.87 3.29
N ASP A 168 -2.18 8.59 3.10
CA ASP A 168 -2.26 10.01 3.50
C ASP A 168 -2.01 10.18 5.00
N ARG A 169 -2.63 9.34 5.86
CA ARG A 169 -2.35 9.34 7.30
C ARG A 169 -0.90 9.02 7.64
N LEU A 170 -0.31 8.06 6.92
CA LEU A 170 1.09 7.70 7.11
C LEU A 170 2.02 8.87 6.74
N LEU A 171 1.76 9.53 5.61
CA LEU A 171 2.58 10.65 5.15
C LEU A 171 2.48 11.86 6.09
N ASP A 172 1.31 12.11 6.66
CA ASP A 172 1.11 13.16 7.68
C ASP A 172 1.87 12.84 8.98
N ALA A 173 1.81 11.58 9.44
CA ALA A 173 2.43 11.17 10.70
C ALA A 173 3.97 11.05 10.61
N TYR A 174 4.50 10.69 9.44
CA TYR A 174 5.92 10.34 9.27
C TYR A 174 6.62 11.21 8.20
N GLN A 175 6.28 12.48 8.12
CA GLN A 175 6.82 13.40 7.11
C GLN A 175 8.37 13.41 7.11
N GLY A 176 8.98 13.15 5.94
CA GLY A 176 10.43 13.14 5.74
C GLY A 176 11.16 11.96 6.39
N GLN A 177 10.45 10.96 6.90
CA GLN A 177 11.01 9.77 7.55
C GLN A 177 11.06 8.57 6.61
N LYS A 178 11.78 7.51 7.02
CA LYS A 178 11.84 6.22 6.34
C LYS A 178 10.99 5.21 7.12
N VAL A 179 9.90 4.76 6.52
CA VAL A 179 8.90 3.88 7.15
C VAL A 179 8.85 2.56 6.40
N VAL A 180 8.97 1.45 7.14
CA VAL A 180 8.67 0.12 6.60
C VAL A 180 7.17 -0.13 6.72
N VAL A 181 6.51 -0.45 5.61
CA VAL A 181 5.08 -0.82 5.57
C VAL A 181 4.97 -2.30 5.25
N VAL A 182 4.55 -3.10 6.22
CA VAL A 182 4.35 -4.55 6.01
C VAL A 182 2.90 -4.82 5.65
N SER A 183 2.69 -5.35 4.46
CA SER A 183 1.36 -5.52 3.89
C SER A 183 1.28 -6.72 2.94
N HIS A 184 0.41 -6.67 1.96
CA HIS A 184 -0.01 -7.77 1.10
C HIS A 184 0.05 -7.35 -0.38
N VAL A 185 -0.28 -8.28 -1.27
CA VAL A 185 -0.17 -8.09 -2.72
C VAL A 185 -0.99 -6.90 -3.21
N THR A 186 -2.29 -6.85 -2.89
CA THR A 186 -3.16 -5.82 -3.46
C THR A 186 -2.86 -4.43 -2.91
N PRO A 187 -2.75 -4.21 -1.60
CA PRO A 187 -2.41 -2.89 -1.06
C PRO A 187 -1.07 -2.35 -1.58
N ILE A 188 -0.02 -3.20 -1.63
CA ILE A 188 1.28 -2.77 -2.14
C ILE A 188 1.17 -2.36 -3.62
N LYS A 189 0.50 -3.14 -4.45
CA LYS A 189 0.28 -2.79 -5.86
C LYS A 189 -0.55 -1.50 -6.03
N MET A 190 -1.53 -1.24 -5.14
CA MET A 190 -2.29 0.02 -5.14
C MET A 190 -1.36 1.22 -4.83
N LEU A 191 -0.47 1.10 -3.85
CA LEU A 191 0.52 2.13 -3.56
C LEU A 191 1.47 2.38 -4.73
N VAL A 192 1.89 1.32 -5.43
CA VAL A 192 2.69 1.44 -6.66
C VAL A 192 1.90 2.14 -7.76
N CYS A 193 0.63 1.77 -7.99
CA CYS A 193 -0.23 2.47 -8.95
C CYS A 193 -0.36 3.96 -8.62
N ARG A 194 -0.55 4.31 -7.35
CA ARG A 194 -0.60 5.71 -6.90
C ARG A 194 0.71 6.44 -7.17
N ALA A 195 1.85 5.84 -6.84
CA ALA A 195 3.17 6.45 -7.08
C ALA A 195 3.45 6.71 -8.57
N LEU A 196 2.97 5.83 -9.45
CA LEU A 196 3.17 5.91 -10.89
C LEU A 196 2.04 6.63 -11.65
N LEU A 197 1.00 7.09 -10.96
CA LEU A 197 -0.25 7.59 -11.58
C LEU A 197 -0.83 6.57 -12.57
N ALA A 198 -0.63 5.28 -12.29
CA ALA A 198 -1.09 4.20 -13.14
C ALA A 198 -2.54 3.83 -12.86
N PRO A 199 -3.32 3.41 -13.88
CA PRO A 199 -4.68 2.95 -13.66
C PRO A 199 -4.70 1.64 -12.86
N THR A 200 -5.81 1.35 -12.17
CA THR A 200 -6.01 0.10 -11.39
C THR A 200 -5.73 -1.16 -12.22
N ALA A 201 -6.00 -1.15 -13.52
CA ALA A 201 -5.68 -2.27 -14.42
C ALA A 201 -4.18 -2.66 -14.44
N ALA A 202 -3.29 -1.76 -14.00
CA ALA A 202 -1.86 -2.06 -13.89
C ALA A 202 -1.54 -3.08 -12.78
N LEU A 203 -2.46 -3.35 -11.84
CA LEU A 203 -2.32 -4.40 -10.82
C LEU A 203 -1.97 -5.76 -11.43
N PHE A 204 -2.56 -6.07 -12.59
CA PHE A 204 -2.35 -7.34 -13.30
C PHE A 204 -1.04 -7.39 -14.12
N ARG A 205 -0.29 -6.30 -14.16
CA ARG A 205 1.00 -6.17 -14.86
C ARG A 205 2.21 -6.19 -13.92
N MET A 206 1.97 -6.29 -12.61
CA MET A 206 3.01 -6.33 -11.60
C MET A 206 3.02 -7.70 -10.92
N HIS A 207 4.21 -8.20 -10.63
CA HIS A 207 4.43 -9.36 -9.79
C HIS A 207 5.05 -8.92 -8.46
N LEU A 208 4.63 -9.57 -7.36
CA LEU A 208 5.22 -9.37 -6.04
C LEU A 208 5.45 -10.73 -5.40
N ASP A 209 6.70 -11.05 -5.14
CA ASP A 209 7.09 -12.26 -4.40
C ASP A 209 6.81 -12.08 -2.89
N VAL A 210 6.68 -13.19 -2.16
CA VAL A 210 6.64 -13.18 -0.70
C VAL A 210 7.93 -12.57 -0.14
N ALA A 211 7.83 -11.82 0.93
CA ALA A 211 8.92 -11.06 1.55
C ALA A 211 9.70 -10.13 0.60
N SER A 212 9.12 -9.76 -0.56
CA SER A 212 9.74 -8.77 -1.45
C SER A 212 9.64 -7.36 -0.92
N LEU A 213 10.64 -6.54 -1.23
CA LEU A 213 10.71 -5.12 -0.91
C LEU A 213 10.44 -4.27 -2.15
N THR A 214 9.65 -3.22 -1.97
CA THR A 214 9.37 -2.20 -2.97
C THR A 214 9.61 -0.83 -2.32
N GLU A 215 10.41 0.03 -2.94
CA GLU A 215 10.75 1.34 -2.38
C GLU A 215 10.07 2.46 -3.17
N ALA A 216 9.33 3.32 -2.47
CA ALA A 216 8.74 4.53 -3.02
C ALA A 216 9.08 5.74 -2.16
N ALA A 217 9.31 6.89 -2.81
CA ALA A 217 9.56 8.17 -2.18
C ALA A 217 8.41 9.12 -2.50
N TRP A 218 7.85 9.77 -1.47
CA TRP A 218 6.67 10.64 -1.53
C TRP A 218 7.08 12.04 -1.11
N PHE A 219 6.88 13.01 -1.99
CA PHE A 219 7.26 14.40 -1.74
C PHE A 219 6.05 15.22 -1.31
N ALA A 220 6.27 16.16 -0.39
CA ALA A 220 5.20 16.99 0.18
C ALA A 220 4.48 17.88 -0.87
N ASP A 221 5.16 18.21 -1.98
CA ASP A 221 4.63 18.95 -3.11
C ASP A 221 3.86 18.09 -4.13
N GLY A 222 3.63 16.79 -3.81
CA GLY A 222 2.74 15.88 -4.50
C GLY A 222 3.38 14.81 -5.39
N PRO A 223 4.56 14.96 -6.00
CA PRO A 223 5.21 13.93 -6.78
C PRO A 223 5.58 12.70 -5.95
N ALA A 224 5.67 11.55 -6.62
CA ALA A 224 6.22 10.33 -6.04
C ALA A 224 7.22 9.69 -7.01
N LEU A 225 8.16 8.92 -6.47
CA LEU A 225 9.15 8.17 -7.24
C LEU A 225 9.13 6.72 -6.78
N LEU A 226 8.92 5.79 -7.71
CA LEU A 226 9.19 4.37 -7.47
C LEU A 226 10.66 4.11 -7.72
N ARG A 227 11.40 3.68 -6.69
CA ARG A 227 12.85 3.44 -6.77
C ARG A 227 13.21 2.00 -7.07
N SER A 228 12.44 1.07 -6.52
CA SER A 228 12.55 -0.36 -6.79
C SER A 228 11.19 -1.03 -6.69
N LEU A 229 11.01 -2.16 -7.38
CA LEU A 229 9.81 -2.98 -7.33
C LEU A 229 10.21 -4.45 -7.20
N ASN A 230 9.61 -5.16 -6.24
CA ASN A 230 9.78 -6.60 -6.05
C ASN A 230 11.24 -7.05 -5.85
N ASP A 231 12.03 -6.27 -5.09
CA ASP A 231 13.40 -6.66 -4.75
C ASP A 231 13.41 -7.80 -3.72
N THR A 232 14.06 -8.89 -4.06
CA THR A 232 14.24 -10.09 -3.22
C THR A 232 15.72 -10.44 -3.05
N SER A 233 16.62 -9.48 -3.28
CA SER A 233 18.07 -9.69 -3.22
C SER A 233 18.54 -10.14 -1.83
N HIS A 234 17.82 -9.77 -0.79
CA HIS A 234 18.07 -10.14 0.60
C HIS A 234 17.71 -11.60 0.93
N LEU A 235 16.92 -12.28 0.10
CA LEU A 235 16.59 -13.70 0.30
C LEU A 235 17.71 -14.59 -0.24
N ARG A 236 18.01 -15.67 0.49
CA ARG A 236 18.96 -16.68 0.02
C ARG A 236 18.45 -17.36 -1.25
N GLU A 237 19.35 -17.91 -2.08
CA GLU A 237 18.98 -18.52 -3.35
C GLU A 237 18.00 -19.69 -3.17
N THR A 238 18.19 -20.52 -2.15
CA THR A 238 17.28 -21.61 -1.77
C THR A 238 15.88 -21.14 -1.42
N GLU A 239 15.74 -19.95 -0.82
CA GLU A 239 14.47 -19.35 -0.46
C GLU A 239 13.77 -18.72 -1.68
N ARG A 240 14.55 -18.30 -2.69
CA ARG A 240 14.02 -17.77 -3.96
C ARG A 240 13.38 -18.85 -4.83
N LEU A 241 13.95 -20.05 -4.85
CA LEU A 241 13.51 -21.17 -5.68
C LEU A 241 12.22 -21.85 -5.17
N GLN A 242 11.79 -21.56 -3.94
CA GLN A 242 10.57 -22.10 -3.32
C GLN A 242 9.37 -21.13 -3.34
N ARG A 243 9.31 -20.24 -4.34
CA ARG A 243 8.27 -19.20 -4.48
C ARG A 243 7.07 -19.68 -5.26
#